data_95eaa8f2ddef7108d09de28b7141ce59
#
_entry.id   95eaa8f2ddef7108d09de28b7141ce59
#
_cell.length_a   1.000
_cell.length_b   1.000
_cell.length_c   1.000
_cell.angle_alpha   90.00
_cell.angle_beta   90.00
_cell.angle_gamma   90.00
#
_symmetry.space_group_name_H-M   'P 1'
#
loop_
_entity.id
_entity.type
_entity.pdbx_description
1 polymer ?
#
loop_
_entity_poly.entity_id
_entity_poly.type
_entity_poly.pdbx_seq_one_letter_code
_entity_poly.pdbx_strand_id
1 'polypeptide(L)'
;MRPLPDLEPAIAAAGRSPDTRSLANLDDRALLALLLGRSLRQTSTPAVDALFARFGDIAAIASADVPELARASGLGPGALTDLKLLRVLSERLVRAEASKRPVITSWTALLAYVRVALAEEPREQFRALFLDKRNRLLSDELVAHGTIDHAPVYPREIVRRALEVSAASIILLHNHPSGDPEPSRADIEMTRKIVDAAKVFDIQVHDHLIVGRDGTASLRTLGHFR
;
A
#
# COMPACT_ATOMS: atom_id res chain seq x y z
N MET A 1 10.79 -25.53 13.67
CA MET A 1 9.58 -24.72 13.96
C MET A 1 9.66 -24.34 15.43
N ARG A 2 9.92 -23.07 15.74
CA ARG A 2 10.03 -22.60 17.13
C ARG A 2 8.59 -22.51 17.70
N PRO A 3 8.27 -23.10 18.84
CA PRO A 3 6.95 -22.94 19.43
C PRO A 3 6.72 -21.47 19.75
N LEU A 4 5.48 -21.00 19.54
CA LEU A 4 5.08 -19.66 19.93
C LEU A 4 5.32 -19.49 21.43
N PRO A 5 5.89 -18.34 21.89
CA PRO A 5 5.98 -18.07 23.30
C PRO A 5 4.57 -18.11 23.91
N ASP A 6 4.49 -18.58 25.17
CA ASP A 6 3.23 -18.60 25.94
C ASP A 6 2.57 -17.21 25.88
N LEU A 7 1.49 -17.11 25.11
CA LEU A 7 0.74 -15.85 24.93
C LEU A 7 -0.13 -15.51 26.15
N GLU A 8 -0.31 -16.47 27.08
CA GLU A 8 -1.09 -16.26 28.31
C GLU A 8 -0.60 -15.07 29.15
N PRO A 9 0.73 -14.84 29.34
CA PRO A 9 1.20 -13.66 30.06
C PRO A 9 0.96 -12.35 29.32
N ALA A 10 1.05 -12.37 27.98
CA ALA A 10 0.82 -11.17 27.15
C ALA A 10 -0.68 -10.82 27.08
N ILE A 11 -1.56 -11.84 27.04
CA ILE A 11 -3.02 -11.67 27.10
C ILE A 11 -3.47 -11.23 28.49
N ALA A 12 -2.88 -11.77 29.55
CA ALA A 12 -3.15 -11.35 30.93
C ALA A 12 -2.63 -9.92 31.23
N ALA A 13 -1.51 -9.52 30.63
CA ALA A 13 -1.01 -8.16 30.69
C ALA A 13 -1.85 -7.15 29.91
N ALA A 14 -2.57 -7.57 28.89
CA ALA A 14 -3.52 -6.73 28.12
C ALA A 14 -4.78 -6.37 28.94
N GLY A 15 -5.01 -6.98 30.09
CA GLY A 15 -6.02 -6.54 31.06
C GLY A 15 -5.63 -5.28 31.86
N ARG A 16 -4.35 -4.91 31.87
CA ARG A 16 -3.83 -3.59 32.28
C ARG A 16 -3.46 -2.85 31.01
N SER A 17 -3.85 -1.58 30.88
CA SER A 17 -3.62 -0.72 29.70
C SER A 17 -2.35 -1.11 28.94
N PRO A 18 -2.44 -1.61 27.69
CA PRO A 18 -1.28 -2.13 26.97
C PRO A 18 -0.30 -0.97 26.75
N ASP A 19 0.88 -1.05 27.38
CA ASP A 19 1.97 -0.14 27.05
C ASP A 19 2.42 -0.43 25.61
N THR A 20 2.38 0.61 24.77
CA THR A 20 2.80 0.55 23.38
C THR A 20 4.20 -0.06 23.21
N ARG A 21 5.09 0.13 24.20
CA ARG A 21 6.43 -0.47 24.22
C ARG A 21 6.40 -1.99 24.32
N SER A 22 5.49 -2.52 25.11
CA SER A 22 5.33 -3.98 25.25
C SER A 22 4.84 -4.63 23.96
N LEU A 23 3.94 -3.96 23.23
CA LEU A 23 3.43 -4.42 21.95
C LEU A 23 4.50 -4.35 20.84
N ALA A 24 5.36 -3.33 20.87
CA ALA A 24 6.42 -3.16 19.87
C ALA A 24 7.50 -4.25 19.90
N ASN A 25 7.61 -5.00 20.99
CA ASN A 25 8.56 -6.10 21.15
C ASN A 25 8.01 -7.46 20.70
N LEU A 26 6.74 -7.52 20.32
CA LEU A 26 6.10 -8.74 19.81
C LEU A 26 6.42 -8.93 18.33
N ASP A 27 6.57 -10.18 17.91
CA ASP A 27 6.64 -10.52 16.50
C ASP A 27 5.27 -10.39 15.81
N ASP A 28 5.25 -10.40 14.50
CA ASP A 28 4.05 -10.24 13.70
C ASP A 28 2.97 -11.30 14.00
N ARG A 29 3.39 -12.52 14.34
CA ARG A 29 2.47 -13.61 14.68
C ARG A 29 1.77 -13.33 16.00
N ALA A 30 2.52 -12.91 17.00
CA ALA A 30 1.98 -12.55 18.31
C ALA A 30 1.05 -11.33 18.23
N LEU A 31 1.41 -10.31 17.45
CA LEU A 31 0.57 -9.13 17.21
C LEU A 31 -0.74 -9.52 16.53
N LEU A 32 -0.68 -10.36 15.49
CA LEU A 32 -1.86 -10.81 14.79
C LEU A 32 -2.74 -11.71 15.67
N ALA A 33 -2.14 -12.58 16.48
CA ALA A 33 -2.86 -13.40 17.44
C ALA A 33 -3.60 -12.56 18.49
N LEU A 34 -2.98 -11.50 19.00
CA LEU A 34 -3.62 -10.55 19.92
C LEU A 34 -4.79 -9.81 19.25
N LEU A 35 -4.62 -9.34 18.02
CA LEU A 35 -5.68 -8.65 17.28
C LEU A 35 -6.89 -9.56 17.10
N LEU A 36 -6.68 -10.77 16.58
CA LEU A 36 -7.76 -11.72 16.27
C LEU A 36 -8.36 -12.35 17.54
N GLY A 37 -7.58 -12.54 18.60
CA GLY A 37 -8.06 -13.07 19.88
C GLY A 37 -9.17 -12.24 20.52
N ARG A 38 -9.20 -10.94 20.26
CA ARG A 38 -10.25 -10.03 20.72
C ARG A 38 -11.62 -10.34 20.07
N SER A 39 -11.60 -10.71 18.80
CA SER A 39 -12.82 -10.99 18.02
C SER A 39 -13.28 -12.44 18.17
N LEU A 40 -12.36 -13.37 18.42
CA LEU A 40 -12.65 -14.82 18.41
C LEU A 40 -13.09 -15.37 19.76
N ARG A 41 -12.86 -14.69 20.88
CA ARG A 41 -13.06 -15.19 22.25
C ARG A 41 -12.39 -16.55 22.52
N GLN A 42 -11.44 -16.97 21.68
CA GLN A 42 -10.71 -18.24 21.72
C GLN A 42 -9.26 -18.03 21.27
N THR A 43 -8.41 -19.03 21.51
CA THR A 43 -7.01 -19.00 21.00
C THR A 43 -6.99 -18.90 19.48
N SER A 44 -6.44 -17.80 18.97
CA SER A 44 -6.33 -17.50 17.54
C SER A 44 -5.14 -18.17 16.85
N THR A 45 -4.28 -18.88 17.61
CA THR A 45 -3.01 -19.45 17.15
C THR A 45 -3.12 -20.32 15.90
N PRO A 46 -4.04 -21.33 15.80
CA PRO A 46 -4.13 -22.17 14.60
C PRO A 46 -4.49 -21.37 13.35
N ALA A 47 -5.40 -20.37 13.48
CA ALA A 47 -5.79 -19.52 12.35
C ALA A 47 -4.65 -18.62 11.90
N VAL A 48 -3.89 -18.05 12.85
CA VAL A 48 -2.70 -17.24 12.56
C VAL A 48 -1.64 -18.07 11.85
N ASP A 49 -1.35 -19.28 12.33
CA ASP A 49 -0.37 -20.17 11.69
C ASP A 49 -0.79 -20.54 10.26
N ALA A 50 -2.07 -20.80 10.04
CA ALA A 50 -2.60 -21.09 8.71
C ALA A 50 -2.48 -19.90 7.77
N LEU A 51 -2.73 -18.66 8.26
CA LEU A 51 -2.55 -17.44 7.49
C LEU A 51 -1.09 -17.23 7.09
N PHE A 52 -0.15 -17.31 8.04
CA PHE A 52 1.28 -17.16 7.72
C PHE A 52 1.82 -18.28 6.82
N ALA A 53 1.32 -19.52 6.98
CA ALA A 53 1.70 -20.61 6.09
C ALA A 53 1.23 -20.39 4.65
N ARG A 54 0.06 -19.74 4.46
CA ARG A 54 -0.53 -19.49 3.13
C ARG A 54 0.00 -18.23 2.47
N PHE A 55 0.20 -17.15 3.22
CA PHE A 55 0.47 -15.81 2.67
C PHE A 55 1.90 -15.30 2.95
N GLY A 56 2.60 -15.89 3.91
CA GLY A 56 3.99 -15.58 4.22
C GLY A 56 4.18 -14.51 5.28
N ASP A 57 3.65 -13.31 5.10
CA ASP A 57 3.83 -12.17 5.99
C ASP A 57 2.53 -11.41 6.29
N ILE A 58 2.59 -10.44 7.21
CA ILE A 58 1.43 -9.68 7.67
C ILE A 58 0.87 -8.74 6.59
N ALA A 59 1.71 -8.25 5.68
CA ALA A 59 1.27 -7.34 4.62
C ALA A 59 0.46 -8.10 3.57
N ALA A 60 0.93 -9.28 3.16
CA ALA A 60 0.20 -10.17 2.27
C ALA A 60 -1.11 -10.65 2.89
N ILE A 61 -1.13 -10.99 4.21
CA ILE A 61 -2.35 -11.34 4.93
C ILE A 61 -3.37 -10.20 4.91
N ALA A 62 -2.94 -8.97 5.25
CA ALA A 62 -3.83 -7.82 5.30
C ALA A 62 -4.40 -7.47 3.90
N SER A 63 -3.64 -7.74 2.84
CA SER A 63 -3.99 -7.43 1.45
C SER A 63 -4.84 -8.50 0.77
N ALA A 64 -4.73 -9.77 1.19
CA ALA A 64 -5.44 -10.91 0.58
C ALA A 64 -6.97 -10.74 0.58
N ASP A 65 -7.64 -11.28 -0.42
CA ASP A 65 -9.10 -11.20 -0.54
C ASP A 65 -9.84 -11.92 0.60
N VAL A 66 -10.98 -11.37 1.02
CA VAL A 66 -11.79 -11.91 2.13
C VAL A 66 -12.14 -13.40 1.94
N PRO A 67 -12.57 -13.86 0.75
CA PRO A 67 -12.82 -15.28 0.51
C PRO A 67 -11.58 -16.18 0.68
N GLU A 68 -10.39 -15.69 0.31
CA GLU A 68 -9.14 -16.46 0.48
C GLU A 68 -8.74 -16.54 1.96
N LEU A 69 -8.82 -15.43 2.68
CA LEU A 69 -8.59 -15.38 4.12
C LEU A 69 -9.51 -16.35 4.87
N ALA A 70 -10.81 -16.33 4.56
CA ALA A 70 -11.79 -17.21 5.17
C ALA A 70 -11.46 -18.70 4.92
N ARG A 71 -11.13 -19.05 3.69
CA ARG A 71 -10.76 -20.44 3.32
C ARG A 71 -9.48 -20.90 3.99
N ALA A 72 -8.47 -20.04 4.07
CA ALA A 72 -7.18 -20.40 4.65
C ALA A 72 -7.24 -20.57 6.17
N SER A 73 -8.02 -19.78 6.88
CA SER A 73 -7.98 -19.67 8.34
C SER A 73 -9.24 -20.14 9.06
N GLY A 74 -10.37 -20.29 8.35
CA GLY A 74 -11.67 -20.56 8.97
C GLY A 74 -12.23 -19.39 9.80
N LEU A 75 -11.67 -18.19 9.66
CA LEU A 75 -12.09 -17.01 10.41
C LEU A 75 -13.50 -16.57 10.03
N GLY A 76 -14.27 -16.17 11.05
CA GLY A 76 -15.58 -15.57 10.87
C GLY A 76 -15.53 -14.10 10.44
N PRO A 77 -16.70 -13.51 10.06
CA PRO A 77 -16.77 -12.16 9.49
C PRO A 77 -16.13 -11.06 10.34
N GLY A 78 -16.25 -11.13 11.67
CA GLY A 78 -15.65 -10.13 12.59
C GLY A 78 -14.14 -10.08 12.49
N ALA A 79 -13.45 -11.23 12.59
CA ALA A 79 -12.01 -11.32 12.50
C ALA A 79 -11.50 -10.94 11.08
N LEU A 80 -12.24 -11.28 10.03
CA LEU A 80 -11.94 -10.87 8.66
C LEU A 80 -12.07 -9.34 8.51
N THR A 81 -13.05 -8.72 9.14
CA THR A 81 -13.18 -7.27 9.19
C THR A 81 -12.01 -6.62 9.89
N ASP A 82 -11.53 -7.17 11.02
CA ASP A 82 -10.38 -6.64 11.74
C ASP A 82 -9.11 -6.65 10.87
N LEU A 83 -8.88 -7.72 10.10
CA LEU A 83 -7.77 -7.78 9.13
C LEU A 83 -7.86 -6.68 8.07
N LYS A 84 -9.05 -6.43 7.54
CA LYS A 84 -9.26 -5.37 6.55
C LYS A 84 -9.14 -3.96 7.15
N LEU A 85 -9.60 -3.78 8.38
CA LEU A 85 -9.41 -2.52 9.12
C LEU A 85 -7.93 -2.23 9.36
N LEU A 86 -7.12 -3.24 9.70
CA LEU A 86 -5.68 -3.08 9.87
C LEU A 86 -5.05 -2.43 8.64
N ARG A 87 -5.34 -2.95 7.43
CA ARG A 87 -4.87 -2.38 6.18
C ARG A 87 -5.33 -0.94 5.98
N VAL A 88 -6.65 -0.69 6.05
CA VAL A 88 -7.22 0.64 5.82
C VAL A 88 -6.66 1.68 6.79
N LEU A 89 -6.49 1.32 8.07
CA LEU A 89 -5.91 2.20 9.07
C LEU A 89 -4.43 2.48 8.79
N SER A 90 -3.65 1.47 8.44
CA SER A 90 -2.24 1.64 8.07
C SER A 90 -2.07 2.59 6.88
N GLU A 91 -2.85 2.42 5.83
CA GLU A 91 -2.86 3.32 4.67
C GLU A 91 -3.20 4.76 5.07
N ARG A 92 -4.24 4.95 5.90
CA ARG A 92 -4.65 6.29 6.38
C ARG A 92 -3.59 6.96 7.23
N LEU A 93 -2.92 6.22 8.12
CA LEU A 93 -1.86 6.74 8.97
C LEU A 93 -0.66 7.21 8.15
N VAL A 94 -0.20 6.38 7.21
CA VAL A 94 0.93 6.72 6.32
C VAL A 94 0.57 7.89 5.40
N ARG A 95 -0.64 7.91 4.86
CA ARG A 95 -1.15 9.04 4.06
C ARG A 95 -1.19 10.34 4.87
N ALA A 96 -1.69 10.29 6.12
CA ALA A 96 -1.76 11.46 6.99
C ALA A 96 -0.38 12.04 7.30
N GLU A 97 0.64 11.20 7.48
CA GLU A 97 2.01 11.65 7.69
C GLU A 97 2.61 12.24 6.40
N ALA A 98 2.40 11.61 5.26
CA ALA A 98 2.82 12.12 3.95
C ALA A 98 2.18 13.47 3.62
N SER A 99 0.91 13.69 4.00
CA SER A 99 0.18 14.95 3.76
C SER A 99 0.63 16.12 4.63
N LYS A 100 1.27 15.87 5.77
CA LYS A 100 1.75 16.92 6.68
C LYS A 100 3.02 17.61 6.21
N ARG A 101 3.78 16.98 5.32
CA ARG A 101 5.09 17.44 4.84
C ARG A 101 5.09 17.53 3.32
N PRO A 102 5.96 18.37 2.73
CA PRO A 102 6.18 18.31 1.28
C PRO A 102 6.62 16.90 0.86
N VAL A 103 5.98 16.35 -0.15
CA VAL A 103 6.23 14.96 -0.60
C VAL A 103 7.69 14.75 -0.99
N ILE A 104 8.32 15.74 -1.64
CA ILE A 104 9.73 15.64 -2.07
C ILE A 104 10.70 15.64 -0.88
N THR A 105 10.42 16.41 0.20
CA THR A 105 11.24 16.38 1.42
C THR A 105 10.98 15.16 2.30
N SER A 106 9.92 14.42 2.02
CA SER A 106 9.50 13.19 2.70
C SER A 106 9.47 12.00 1.74
N TRP A 107 10.46 11.89 0.85
CA TRP A 107 10.55 10.80 -0.12
C TRP A 107 10.42 9.41 0.52
N THR A 108 11.07 9.22 1.67
CA THR A 108 10.95 7.97 2.45
C THR A 108 9.50 7.71 2.90
N ALA A 109 8.79 8.75 3.34
CA ALA A 109 7.38 8.61 3.74
C ALA A 109 6.48 8.31 2.54
N LEU A 110 6.76 8.92 1.38
CA LEU A 110 6.06 8.60 0.14
C LEU A 110 6.27 7.14 -0.26
N LEU A 111 7.52 6.66 -0.28
CA LEU A 111 7.81 5.27 -0.60
C LEU A 111 7.15 4.29 0.37
N ALA A 112 7.16 4.61 1.67
CA ALA A 112 6.46 3.80 2.68
C ALA A 112 4.96 3.74 2.41
N TYR A 113 4.33 4.90 2.13
CA TYR A 113 2.92 4.97 1.76
C TYR A 113 2.61 4.12 0.51
N VAL A 114 3.38 4.33 -0.55
CA VAL A 114 3.16 3.67 -1.85
C VAL A 114 3.30 2.15 -1.71
N ARG A 115 4.28 1.68 -0.96
CA ARG A 115 4.46 0.24 -0.69
C ARG A 115 3.29 -0.35 0.09
N VAL A 116 2.84 0.30 1.15
CA VAL A 116 1.68 -0.18 1.95
C VAL A 116 0.40 -0.19 1.11
N ALA A 117 0.23 0.82 0.25
CA ALA A 117 -0.98 0.95 -0.57
C ALA A 117 -1.02 0.00 -1.76
N LEU A 118 0.14 -0.33 -2.37
CA LEU A 118 0.18 -0.93 -3.71
C LEU A 118 0.96 -2.23 -3.82
N ALA A 119 1.97 -2.51 -2.97
CA ALA A 119 2.86 -3.65 -3.19
C ALA A 119 2.14 -5.01 -3.18
N GLU A 120 1.09 -5.13 -2.38
CA GLU A 120 0.29 -6.36 -2.24
C GLU A 120 -1.06 -6.30 -2.96
N GLU A 121 -1.27 -5.29 -3.83
CA GLU A 121 -2.49 -5.22 -4.61
C GLU A 121 -2.53 -6.34 -5.67
N PRO A 122 -3.58 -7.18 -5.65
CA PRO A 122 -3.67 -8.33 -6.55
C PRO A 122 -4.01 -7.94 -8.00
N ARG A 123 -4.48 -6.71 -8.19
CA ARG A 123 -4.82 -6.15 -9.50
C ARG A 123 -3.91 -4.97 -9.79
N GLU A 124 -3.57 -4.84 -11.06
CA GLU A 124 -2.84 -3.68 -11.54
C GLU A 124 -3.63 -2.40 -11.34
N GLN A 125 -3.03 -1.41 -10.69
CA GLN A 125 -3.60 -0.08 -10.46
C GLN A 125 -2.65 0.96 -11.01
N PHE A 126 -3.21 1.95 -11.68
CA PHE A 126 -2.51 3.18 -12.04
C PHE A 126 -3.10 4.33 -11.23
N ARG A 127 -2.27 5.01 -10.47
CA ARG A 127 -2.66 6.11 -9.59
C ARG A 127 -1.88 7.38 -9.92
N ALA A 128 -2.45 8.52 -9.60
CA ALA A 128 -1.79 9.81 -9.70
C ALA A 128 -1.87 10.56 -8.37
N LEU A 129 -0.72 11.02 -7.89
CA LEU A 129 -0.61 11.95 -6.77
C LEU A 129 -0.49 13.36 -7.34
N PHE A 130 -1.43 14.21 -6.98
CA PHE A 130 -1.46 15.61 -7.38
C PHE A 130 -0.89 16.49 -6.28
N LEU A 131 0.05 17.37 -6.60
CA LEU A 131 0.81 18.15 -5.63
C LEU A 131 0.68 19.66 -5.90
N ASP A 132 0.71 20.45 -4.82
CA ASP A 132 0.79 21.91 -4.90
C ASP A 132 2.22 22.40 -5.24
N LYS A 133 2.40 23.72 -5.40
CA LYS A 133 3.73 24.35 -5.65
C LYS A 133 4.75 24.13 -4.53
N ARG A 134 4.31 23.69 -3.35
CA ARG A 134 5.16 23.33 -2.20
C ARG A 134 5.36 21.83 -2.08
N ASN A 135 4.97 21.07 -3.12
CA ASN A 135 5.00 19.62 -3.16
C ASN A 135 4.21 18.95 -2.03
N ARG A 136 3.13 19.56 -1.56
CA ARG A 136 2.19 18.93 -0.63
C ARG A 136 1.11 18.20 -1.41
N LEU A 137 0.71 17.05 -0.89
CA LEU A 137 -0.31 16.23 -1.51
C LEU A 137 -1.68 16.93 -1.45
N LEU A 138 -2.24 17.21 -2.63
CA LEU A 138 -3.60 17.70 -2.81
C LEU A 138 -4.60 16.55 -2.93
N SER A 139 -4.27 15.56 -3.76
CA SER A 139 -5.13 14.39 -4.00
C SER A 139 -4.30 13.18 -4.39
N ASP A 140 -4.77 11.99 -4.00
CA ASP A 140 -4.29 10.69 -4.45
C ASP A 140 -5.46 9.95 -5.08
N GLU A 141 -5.39 9.71 -6.38
CA GLU A 141 -6.51 9.20 -7.15
C GLU A 141 -6.14 7.94 -7.93
N LEU A 142 -7.02 6.95 -7.84
CA LEU A 142 -7.01 5.81 -8.73
C LEU A 142 -7.48 6.27 -10.11
N VAL A 143 -6.57 6.23 -11.08
CA VAL A 143 -6.83 6.65 -12.46
C VAL A 143 -7.40 5.49 -13.28
N ALA A 144 -6.83 4.32 -13.10
CA ALA A 144 -7.26 3.11 -13.79
C ALA A 144 -6.95 1.86 -12.97
N HIS A 145 -7.76 0.83 -13.14
CA HIS A 145 -7.46 -0.53 -12.72
C HIS A 145 -7.59 -1.46 -13.91
N GLY A 146 -6.60 -2.34 -14.05
CA GLY A 146 -6.56 -3.32 -15.13
C GLY A 146 -7.06 -4.68 -14.70
N THR A 147 -7.51 -5.44 -15.69
CA THR A 147 -7.35 -6.88 -15.72
C THR A 147 -5.94 -7.18 -16.22
N ILE A 148 -5.40 -8.37 -15.92
CA ILE A 148 -4.03 -8.87 -16.08
C ILE A 148 -3.17 -8.27 -17.24
N ASP A 149 -3.77 -7.61 -18.23
CA ASP A 149 -3.05 -7.14 -19.42
C ASP A 149 -3.15 -5.64 -19.75
N HIS A 150 -4.14 -4.88 -19.27
CA HIS A 150 -4.27 -3.46 -19.67
C HIS A 150 -5.17 -2.64 -18.74
N ALA A 151 -4.62 -1.61 -18.12
CA ALA A 151 -5.38 -0.48 -17.56
C ALA A 151 -5.31 0.69 -18.56
N PRO A 152 -6.37 1.06 -19.29
CA PRO A 152 -6.31 2.17 -20.22
C PRO A 152 -6.14 3.49 -19.47
N VAL A 153 -4.95 4.04 -19.52
CA VAL A 153 -4.60 5.34 -18.97
C VAL A 153 -4.62 6.38 -20.09
N TYR A 154 -5.42 7.43 -19.91
CA TYR A 154 -5.51 8.52 -20.88
C TYR A 154 -4.81 9.77 -20.37
N PRO A 155 -3.72 10.24 -21.00
CA PRO A 155 -3.00 11.45 -20.56
C PRO A 155 -3.90 12.68 -20.38
N ARG A 156 -4.90 12.85 -21.26
CA ARG A 156 -5.88 13.95 -21.17
C ARG A 156 -6.66 13.95 -19.86
N GLU A 157 -7.02 12.77 -19.31
CA GLU A 157 -7.79 12.67 -18.06
C GLU A 157 -6.93 13.03 -16.85
N ILE A 158 -5.65 12.62 -16.85
CA ILE A 158 -4.69 13.00 -15.81
C ILE A 158 -4.47 14.51 -15.82
N VAL A 159 -4.25 15.11 -16.99
CA VAL A 159 -4.06 16.55 -17.12
C VAL A 159 -5.33 17.32 -16.74
N ARG A 160 -6.51 16.90 -17.22
CA ARG A 160 -7.79 17.47 -16.84
C ARG A 160 -7.94 17.50 -15.32
N ARG A 161 -7.67 16.37 -14.67
CA ARG A 161 -7.79 16.26 -13.23
C ARG A 161 -6.77 17.11 -12.49
N ALA A 162 -5.53 17.18 -12.96
CA ALA A 162 -4.51 18.06 -12.41
C ALA A 162 -4.93 19.55 -12.43
N LEU A 163 -5.54 20.00 -13.54
CA LEU A 163 -6.07 21.36 -13.66
C LEU A 163 -7.25 21.61 -12.70
N GLU A 164 -8.18 20.66 -12.57
CA GLU A 164 -9.31 20.75 -11.64
C GLU A 164 -8.88 20.92 -10.18
N VAL A 165 -7.85 20.21 -9.75
CA VAL A 165 -7.33 20.30 -8.38
C VAL A 165 -6.25 21.37 -8.21
N SER A 166 -5.97 22.15 -9.28
CA SER A 166 -4.92 23.17 -9.32
C SER A 166 -3.54 22.62 -8.93
N ALA A 167 -3.20 21.44 -9.39
CA ALA A 167 -1.91 20.82 -9.15
C ALA A 167 -0.81 21.52 -9.94
N ALA A 168 0.34 21.71 -9.30
CA ALA A 168 1.56 22.20 -9.95
C ALA A 168 2.44 21.02 -10.43
N SER A 169 2.30 19.85 -9.82
CA SER A 169 3.07 18.67 -10.18
C SER A 169 2.33 17.37 -9.89
N ILE A 170 2.80 16.29 -10.51
CA ILE A 170 2.20 14.96 -10.45
C ILE A 170 3.31 13.93 -10.15
N ILE A 171 2.99 12.93 -9.33
CA ILE A 171 3.74 11.67 -9.25
C ILE A 171 2.81 10.56 -9.72
N LEU A 172 3.26 9.76 -10.66
CA LEU A 172 2.55 8.60 -11.17
C LEU A 172 2.95 7.36 -10.37
N LEU A 173 1.99 6.50 -10.10
CA LEU A 173 2.19 5.26 -9.37
C LEU A 173 1.54 4.11 -10.13
N HIS A 174 2.24 3.00 -10.21
CA HIS A 174 1.78 1.79 -10.86
C HIS A 174 2.27 0.58 -10.06
N ASN A 175 1.43 -0.42 -9.84
CA ASN A 175 1.89 -1.67 -9.22
C ASN A 175 1.92 -2.80 -10.24
N HIS A 176 2.94 -3.67 -10.07
CA HIS A 176 3.04 -4.93 -10.77
C HIS A 176 2.66 -6.10 -9.85
N PRO A 177 1.50 -6.74 -10.06
CA PRO A 177 1.09 -7.92 -9.27
C PRO A 177 2.04 -9.12 -9.39
N SER A 178 2.87 -9.16 -10.44
CA SER A 178 3.95 -10.16 -10.59
C SER A 178 4.96 -10.10 -9.43
N GLY A 179 5.14 -8.93 -8.84
CA GLY A 179 6.14 -8.64 -7.81
C GLY A 179 7.38 -7.91 -8.33
N ASP A 180 7.73 -8.07 -9.60
CA ASP A 180 8.87 -7.41 -10.23
C ASP A 180 8.54 -5.96 -10.61
N PRO A 181 9.26 -4.96 -10.09
CA PRO A 181 9.02 -3.55 -10.40
C PRO A 181 9.66 -3.09 -11.73
N GLU A 182 10.24 -3.98 -12.54
CA GLU A 182 10.87 -3.60 -13.80
C GLU A 182 9.84 -2.96 -14.76
N PRO A 183 10.12 -1.72 -15.27
CA PRO A 183 9.20 -1.02 -16.17
C PRO A 183 9.02 -1.76 -17.49
N SER A 184 7.79 -1.98 -17.90
CA SER A 184 7.51 -2.45 -19.25
C SER A 184 7.71 -1.34 -20.28
N ARG A 185 7.84 -1.72 -21.56
CA ARG A 185 7.90 -0.74 -22.67
C ARG A 185 6.64 0.12 -22.73
N ALA A 186 5.47 -0.45 -22.40
CA ALA A 186 4.19 0.26 -22.38
C ALA A 186 4.17 1.33 -21.28
N ASP A 187 4.71 1.04 -20.07
CA ASP A 187 4.82 1.99 -18.97
C ASP A 187 5.68 3.19 -19.36
N ILE A 188 6.81 2.93 -20.01
CA ILE A 188 7.73 3.98 -20.48
C ILE A 188 7.04 4.87 -21.52
N GLU A 189 6.39 4.28 -22.52
CA GLU A 189 5.69 5.01 -23.57
C GLU A 189 4.52 5.84 -23.03
N MET A 190 3.72 5.25 -22.11
CA MET A 190 2.62 5.95 -21.46
C MET A 190 3.11 7.11 -20.61
N THR A 191 4.17 6.91 -19.82
CA THR A 191 4.79 7.96 -19.01
C THR A 191 5.22 9.14 -19.87
N ARG A 192 5.90 8.89 -21.00
CA ARG A 192 6.31 9.95 -21.92
C ARG A 192 5.14 10.75 -22.46
N LYS A 193 4.05 10.08 -22.86
CA LYS A 193 2.84 10.75 -23.33
C LYS A 193 2.22 11.64 -22.24
N ILE A 194 2.22 11.20 -20.98
CA ILE A 194 1.71 11.99 -19.86
C ILE A 194 2.62 13.20 -19.60
N VAL A 195 3.94 13.00 -19.59
CA VAL A 195 4.93 14.07 -19.41
C VAL A 195 4.75 15.15 -20.49
N ASP A 196 4.66 14.75 -21.77
CA ASP A 196 4.49 15.68 -22.89
C ASP A 196 3.15 16.44 -22.78
N ALA A 197 2.07 15.76 -22.42
CA ALA A 197 0.76 16.39 -22.24
C ALA A 197 0.75 17.37 -21.05
N ALA A 198 1.33 17.01 -19.92
CA ALA A 198 1.37 17.82 -18.71
C ALA A 198 2.23 19.09 -18.90
N LYS A 199 3.33 18.97 -19.64
CA LYS A 199 4.25 20.07 -19.95
C LYS A 199 3.59 21.24 -20.66
N VAL A 200 2.60 20.98 -21.51
CA VAL A 200 1.84 22.04 -22.23
C VAL A 200 1.12 22.99 -21.26
N PHE A 201 0.81 22.52 -20.05
CA PHE A 201 0.10 23.26 -19.01
C PHE A 201 0.99 23.64 -17.83
N ASP A 202 2.33 23.61 -18.01
CA ASP A 202 3.30 23.90 -16.96
C ASP A 202 3.14 22.99 -15.71
N ILE A 203 2.58 21.80 -15.89
CA ILE A 203 2.46 20.78 -14.83
C ILE A 203 3.66 19.84 -14.92
N GLN A 204 4.42 19.73 -13.84
CA GLN A 204 5.62 18.89 -13.81
C GLN A 204 5.27 17.46 -13.39
N VAL A 205 5.73 16.46 -14.14
CA VAL A 205 5.73 15.07 -13.67
C VAL A 205 7.04 14.84 -12.91
N HIS A 206 6.95 14.69 -11.59
CA HIS A 206 8.12 14.51 -10.72
C HIS A 206 8.73 13.14 -10.86
N ASP A 207 7.91 12.10 -10.89
CA ASP A 207 8.35 10.73 -11.10
C ASP A 207 7.20 9.83 -11.56
N HIS A 208 7.57 8.65 -12.02
CA HIS A 208 6.69 7.48 -12.13
C HIS A 208 7.34 6.32 -11.38
N LEU A 209 6.66 5.87 -10.32
CA LEU A 209 7.10 4.78 -9.48
C LEU A 209 6.34 3.52 -9.83
N ILE A 210 7.05 2.46 -10.13
CA ILE A 210 6.48 1.12 -10.27
C ILE A 210 6.79 0.34 -9.02
N VAL A 211 5.77 -0.26 -8.43
CA VAL A 211 5.83 -0.93 -7.13
C VAL A 211 5.53 -2.41 -7.31
N GLY A 212 6.45 -3.23 -6.90
CA GLY A 212 6.29 -4.67 -6.76
C GLY A 212 6.62 -5.12 -5.35
N ARG A 213 6.35 -6.38 -5.04
CA ARG A 213 6.76 -6.99 -3.76
C ARG A 213 8.27 -6.97 -3.59
N ASP A 214 9.02 -7.14 -4.68
CA ASP A 214 10.48 -7.24 -4.67
C ASP A 214 11.16 -5.87 -4.61
N GLY A 215 10.41 -4.76 -4.78
CA GLY A 215 10.97 -3.43 -4.70
C GLY A 215 10.13 -2.34 -5.34
N THR A 216 10.80 -1.21 -5.61
CA THR A 216 10.21 -0.06 -6.30
C THR A 216 11.20 0.48 -7.33
N ALA A 217 10.75 0.70 -8.55
CA ALA A 217 11.51 1.34 -9.62
C ALA A 217 11.02 2.77 -9.86
N SER A 218 11.95 3.69 -10.11
CA SER A 218 11.69 5.07 -10.52
C SER A 218 12.07 5.24 -11.98
N LEU A 219 11.13 5.56 -12.83
CA LEU A 219 11.39 5.77 -14.26
C LEU A 219 12.28 6.99 -14.50
N ARG A 220 12.21 8.00 -13.62
CA ARG A 220 13.09 9.16 -13.68
C ARG A 220 14.54 8.79 -13.36
N THR A 221 14.75 8.04 -12.27
CA THR A 221 16.11 7.57 -11.89
C THR A 221 16.71 6.66 -12.95
N LEU A 222 15.89 5.84 -13.61
CA LEU A 222 16.28 4.99 -14.73
C LEU A 222 16.54 5.78 -16.03
N GLY A 223 16.22 7.09 -16.06
CA GLY A 223 16.49 7.96 -17.20
C GLY A 223 15.49 7.88 -18.35
N HIS A 224 14.30 7.32 -18.13
CA HIS A 224 13.29 7.17 -19.17
C HIS A 224 12.58 8.47 -19.55
N PHE A 225 12.61 9.49 -18.66
CA PHE A 225 12.17 10.86 -18.93
C PHE A 225 12.93 11.86 -18.04
N ARG A 226 12.80 13.19 -18.36
CA ARG A 226 13.49 14.28 -17.64
C ARG A 226 12.51 15.27 -17.05
#